data_adc9ba652dbd288b2dda03b77f34f1e7
#
_entry.id   adc9ba652dbd288b2dda03b77f34f1e7
#
_cell.length_a   1.000
_cell.length_b   1.000
_cell.length_c   1.000
_cell.angle_alpha   90.00
_cell.angle_beta   90.00
_cell.angle_gamma   90.00
#
_symmetry.space_group_name_H-M   'P 1'
#
loop_
_entity.id
_entity.type
_entity.pdbx_description
1 polymer ?
#
loop_
_entity_poly.entity_id
_entity_poly.type
_entity_poly.pdbx_seq_one_letter_code
_entity_poly.pdbx_strand_id
1 'polypeptide(L)'
;MVGIVEKVGSEVTTVKPGDRVTVNVETFCGECFFCQHGYVNNCEDPDGGWALGCRIDGGQAEYVRVPHADQGLNRIPDGVTDEQALFVGDILATGFWAARISEITPEDTVLLIGAGPTGICTLLCARLKHPRRLIVCEKSEERIRFVQTHYPEVLVTTPEQCQEFVKAHSAHGGADVVIEVAGADDTFRLAWECARPNAIVTVVALYDHPQVLPLPDMYGKNLTFKTGGVDGCDCTEILRLIAEGKIDTTPLITHRFPLNEIEEAYRIFENRLDGVIKVAITEKVELYAGDTDWQRIARTKQSDFRRNCLQVGCEANSLNRQDGTKNYYGNVLQEKDARKGLNFYEGFRKEILSAIGAYRQPLWANLLRSEHIPWNLFFPMGLTSRAKEACGELLRELTGLEVKEVTCIRVEYAPSSADTTDGWRYLNDGTSFDCYIAYKDNSDAFCGIGIEVKYTEMAYKLQFGSSEYKHTREKLSEEYLRVTLQSGCYHTVLAATDEEAFPKILIEDDYRQLWRNHMLGMSMLQHSDIQHFLSVHLYPSGNKHYEKVLPEYERLLTEKGQSTFLPLTYERLFEAMGHYVFFSCEKDRKWKEYLRDRYLY
;
A
#
# COMPACT_ATOMS: atom_id res chain seq x y z
N MET A 1 18.40 -6.02 3.04
CA MET A 1 17.99 -4.72 3.64
C MET A 1 18.12 -3.63 2.58
N VAL A 2 17.27 -2.59 2.62
CA VAL A 2 17.34 -1.42 1.73
C VAL A 2 17.37 -0.15 2.56
N GLY A 3 17.90 0.94 2.01
CA GLY A 3 18.00 2.22 2.70
C GLY A 3 18.44 3.36 1.80
N ILE A 4 18.49 4.54 2.41
CA ILE A 4 19.00 5.77 1.77
C ILE A 4 20.34 6.10 2.41
N VAL A 5 21.35 6.37 1.60
CA VAL A 5 22.67 6.78 2.08
C VAL A 5 22.56 8.15 2.76
N GLU A 6 22.85 8.21 4.07
CA GLU A 6 22.83 9.44 4.85
C GLU A 6 24.18 10.16 4.80
N LYS A 7 25.26 9.42 5.04
CA LYS A 7 26.64 9.89 5.02
C LYS A 7 27.57 8.86 4.42
N VAL A 8 28.68 9.31 3.85
CA VAL A 8 29.76 8.47 3.32
C VAL A 8 31.08 8.86 3.94
N GLY A 9 32.00 7.88 4.06
CA GLY A 9 33.40 8.13 4.39
C GLY A 9 34.14 8.82 3.23
N SER A 10 35.30 9.42 3.51
CA SER A 10 36.09 10.17 2.50
C SER A 10 36.56 9.33 1.32
N GLU A 11 36.73 8.04 1.53
CA GLU A 11 37.25 7.08 0.54
C GLU A 11 36.15 6.43 -0.33
N VAL A 12 34.85 6.63 0.03
CA VAL A 12 33.72 6.02 -0.69
C VAL A 12 33.48 6.76 -1.99
N THR A 13 33.43 6.01 -3.09
CA THR A 13 33.35 6.55 -4.46
C THR A 13 32.11 6.14 -5.23
N THR A 14 31.50 5.01 -4.91
CA THR A 14 30.42 4.39 -5.70
C THR A 14 29.03 4.92 -5.35
N VAL A 15 28.84 5.43 -4.13
CA VAL A 15 27.57 5.95 -3.63
C VAL A 15 27.74 7.33 -2.98
N LYS A 16 26.66 8.09 -2.89
CA LYS A 16 26.62 9.42 -2.28
C LYS A 16 25.35 9.60 -1.44
N PRO A 17 25.32 10.58 -0.51
CA PRO A 17 24.10 10.90 0.22
C PRO A 17 22.89 11.12 -0.69
N GLY A 18 21.77 10.49 -0.33
CA GLY A 18 20.53 10.49 -1.10
C GLY A 18 20.38 9.31 -2.09
N ASP A 19 21.41 8.52 -2.33
CA ASP A 19 21.28 7.33 -3.16
C ASP A 19 20.46 6.23 -2.44
N ARG A 20 19.53 5.60 -3.17
CA ARG A 20 18.80 4.39 -2.72
C ARG A 20 19.66 3.16 -2.97
N VAL A 21 19.83 2.36 -1.94
CA VAL A 21 20.74 1.20 -2.00
C VAL A 21 20.13 -0.04 -1.36
N THR A 22 20.49 -1.21 -1.88
CA THR A 22 20.41 -2.46 -1.14
C THR A 22 21.76 -2.74 -0.49
N VAL A 23 21.72 -3.25 0.74
CA VAL A 23 22.89 -3.56 1.54
C VAL A 23 23.18 -5.04 1.44
N ASN A 24 24.39 -5.37 1.05
CA ASN A 24 24.90 -6.73 1.08
C ASN A 24 25.22 -7.12 2.53
N VAL A 25 24.73 -8.25 2.97
CA VAL A 25 25.04 -8.79 4.31
C VAL A 25 26.53 -9.12 4.45
N GLU A 26 27.16 -9.45 3.34
CA GLU A 26 28.60 -9.64 3.24
C GLU A 26 29.27 -8.36 2.75
N THR A 27 29.75 -7.57 3.69
CA THR A 27 30.64 -6.46 3.39
C THR A 27 32.06 -7.01 3.22
N PHE A 28 32.79 -6.61 2.19
CA PHE A 28 34.11 -7.22 1.93
C PHE A 28 35.12 -6.19 1.42
N CYS A 29 36.41 -6.41 1.74
CA CYS A 29 37.43 -5.42 1.42
C CYS A 29 37.73 -5.28 -0.08
N GLY A 30 37.52 -6.32 -0.87
CA GLY A 30 37.83 -6.34 -2.31
C GLY A 30 39.30 -6.57 -2.65
N GLU A 31 40.22 -6.65 -1.67
CA GLU A 31 41.66 -6.65 -1.90
C GLU A 31 42.37 -7.96 -1.47
N CYS A 32 41.84 -8.67 -0.46
CA CYS A 32 42.45 -9.92 0.02
C CYS A 32 42.31 -11.05 -0.99
N PHE A 33 43.08 -12.15 -0.75
CA PHE A 33 43.05 -13.31 -1.63
C PHE A 33 41.65 -13.83 -1.91
N PHE A 34 40.82 -13.97 -0.89
CA PHE A 34 39.45 -14.50 -1.04
C PHE A 34 38.57 -13.59 -1.86
N CYS A 35 38.62 -12.29 -1.59
CA CYS A 35 37.83 -11.29 -2.36
C CYS A 35 38.23 -11.28 -3.83
N GLN A 36 39.51 -11.32 -4.14
CA GLN A 36 40.02 -11.32 -5.50
C GLN A 36 39.63 -12.58 -6.31
N HIS A 37 39.25 -13.67 -5.62
CA HIS A 37 38.80 -14.92 -6.23
C HIS A 37 37.28 -15.12 -6.17
N GLY A 38 36.53 -14.13 -5.69
CA GLY A 38 35.08 -14.19 -5.58
C GLY A 38 34.53 -14.99 -4.39
N TYR A 39 35.41 -15.30 -3.40
CA TYR A 39 35.05 -15.99 -2.16
C TYR A 39 34.86 -14.97 -1.04
N VAL A 40 33.99 -13.99 -1.26
CA VAL A 40 33.86 -12.79 -0.43
C VAL A 40 33.37 -13.10 0.99
N ASN A 41 32.65 -14.19 1.18
CA ASN A 41 32.26 -14.69 2.50
C ASN A 41 33.46 -14.96 3.43
N ASN A 42 34.61 -15.31 2.86
CA ASN A 42 35.84 -15.59 3.58
C ASN A 42 36.80 -14.40 3.61
N CYS A 43 36.32 -13.17 3.46
CA CYS A 43 37.14 -11.98 3.54
C CYS A 43 37.97 -11.93 4.81
N GLU A 44 39.28 -11.61 4.69
CA GLU A 44 40.24 -11.58 5.80
C GLU A 44 40.12 -10.34 6.67
N ASP A 45 39.38 -9.32 6.23
CA ASP A 45 39.13 -8.11 7.02
C ASP A 45 38.19 -8.40 8.19
N PRO A 46 38.45 -7.90 9.40
CA PRO A 46 37.57 -8.14 10.56
C PRO A 46 36.15 -7.65 10.40
N ASP A 47 35.95 -6.57 9.66
CA ASP A 47 34.63 -5.98 9.33
C ASP A 47 34.08 -6.55 8.01
N GLY A 48 34.79 -7.49 7.38
CA GLY A 48 34.45 -8.09 6.10
C GLY A 48 33.82 -9.49 6.20
N GLY A 49 33.40 -10.04 5.06
CA GLY A 49 32.70 -11.30 4.99
C GLY A 49 31.37 -11.27 5.74
N TRP A 50 31.01 -12.32 6.39
CA TRP A 50 29.76 -12.43 7.16
C TRP A 50 29.87 -11.68 8.50
N ALA A 51 30.01 -10.36 8.45
CA ALA A 51 30.21 -9.51 9.62
C ALA A 51 28.94 -8.74 10.01
N LEU A 52 28.26 -8.13 9.06
CA LEU A 52 27.13 -7.22 9.31
C LEU A 52 25.93 -7.97 9.93
N GLY A 53 25.56 -7.55 11.14
CA GLY A 53 24.50 -8.21 11.91
C GLY A 53 24.94 -9.49 12.63
N CYS A 54 26.22 -9.87 12.53
CA CYS A 54 26.80 -11.05 13.19
C CYS A 54 27.94 -10.67 14.11
N ARG A 55 29.02 -10.07 13.60
CA ARG A 55 30.18 -9.62 14.38
C ARG A 55 30.19 -8.11 14.64
N ILE A 56 29.45 -7.36 13.84
CA ILE A 56 29.21 -5.92 13.98
C ILE A 56 27.72 -5.65 13.95
N ASP A 57 27.31 -4.44 14.33
CA ASP A 57 25.89 -4.04 14.36
C ASP A 57 25.20 -4.23 13.00
N GLY A 58 23.96 -4.68 13.04
CA GLY A 58 23.13 -4.96 11.87
C GLY A 58 22.12 -3.87 11.55
N GLY A 59 21.23 -4.17 10.58
CA GLY A 59 20.30 -3.20 10.01
C GLY A 59 18.87 -3.28 10.54
N GLN A 60 18.61 -3.94 11.67
CA GLN A 60 17.31 -3.83 12.35
C GLN A 60 17.30 -2.58 13.26
N ALA A 61 17.55 -1.43 12.64
CA ALA A 61 17.73 -0.14 13.28
C ALA A 61 17.34 0.98 12.32
N GLU A 62 17.18 2.20 12.85
CA GLU A 62 16.94 3.41 12.03
C GLU A 62 18.13 3.73 11.13
N TYR A 63 19.37 3.45 11.62
CA TYR A 63 20.62 3.66 10.90
C TYR A 63 21.53 2.45 11.03
N VAL A 64 22.30 2.18 10.01
CA VAL A 64 23.34 1.15 10.01
C VAL A 64 24.62 1.67 9.39
N ARG A 65 25.77 1.34 10.01
CA ARG A 65 27.09 1.56 9.43
C ARG A 65 27.46 0.38 8.55
N VAL A 66 27.69 0.62 7.27
CA VAL A 66 28.11 -0.39 6.31
C VAL A 66 29.61 -0.21 6.04
N PRO A 67 30.48 -1.10 6.51
CA PRO A 67 31.90 -1.06 6.18
C PRO A 67 32.10 -1.44 4.71
N HIS A 68 33.24 -1.05 4.15
CA HIS A 68 33.56 -1.31 2.73
C HIS A 68 32.41 -0.96 1.79
N ALA A 69 31.84 0.26 1.95
CA ALA A 69 30.59 0.68 1.32
C ALA A 69 30.61 0.54 -0.23
N ASP A 70 31.78 0.71 -0.86
CA ASP A 70 31.93 0.54 -2.31
C ASP A 70 31.69 -0.91 -2.77
N GLN A 71 31.82 -1.88 -1.89
CA GLN A 71 31.53 -3.30 -2.13
C GLN A 71 30.22 -3.75 -1.48
N GLY A 72 29.90 -3.19 -0.30
CA GLY A 72 28.75 -3.58 0.50
C GLY A 72 27.42 -2.94 0.08
N LEU A 73 27.44 -1.94 -0.81
CA LEU A 73 26.24 -1.22 -1.25
C LEU A 73 26.05 -1.35 -2.77
N ASN A 74 24.81 -1.58 -3.16
CA ASN A 74 24.42 -1.60 -4.57
C ASN A 74 23.25 -0.65 -4.80
N ARG A 75 23.38 0.28 -5.75
CA ARG A 75 22.31 1.22 -6.09
C ARG A 75 21.12 0.49 -6.64
N ILE A 76 19.94 0.82 -6.13
CA ILE A 76 18.67 0.30 -6.65
C ILE A 76 18.34 1.06 -7.93
N PRO A 77 18.17 0.37 -9.08
CA PRO A 77 17.82 1.01 -10.35
C PRO A 77 16.47 1.75 -10.29
N ASP A 78 16.32 2.78 -11.12
CA ASP A 78 15.04 3.44 -11.31
C ASP A 78 13.99 2.42 -11.80
N GLY A 79 12.77 2.49 -11.23
CA GLY A 79 11.69 1.57 -11.53
C GLY A 79 11.68 0.28 -10.70
N VAL A 80 12.74 -0.02 -9.93
CA VAL A 80 12.76 -1.11 -8.94
C VAL A 80 12.32 -0.54 -7.58
N THR A 81 11.33 -1.17 -6.95
CA THR A 81 10.83 -0.76 -5.64
C THR A 81 11.75 -1.25 -4.51
N ASP A 82 11.63 -0.66 -3.32
CA ASP A 82 12.38 -1.10 -2.14
C ASP A 82 12.02 -2.54 -1.74
N GLU A 83 10.75 -2.93 -1.87
CA GLU A 83 10.30 -4.30 -1.60
C GLU A 83 10.89 -5.32 -2.58
N GLN A 84 10.98 -4.98 -3.86
CA GLN A 84 11.64 -5.83 -4.84
C GLN A 84 13.15 -5.99 -4.57
N ALA A 85 13.81 -4.94 -4.07
CA ALA A 85 15.23 -4.96 -3.75
C ALA A 85 15.54 -5.53 -2.36
N LEU A 86 14.53 -5.73 -1.49
CA LEU A 86 14.71 -6.02 -0.06
C LEU A 86 15.56 -7.28 0.21
N PHE A 87 15.41 -8.30 -0.62
CA PHE A 87 16.05 -9.61 -0.40
C PHE A 87 17.37 -9.79 -1.15
N VAL A 88 17.77 -8.82 -1.99
CA VAL A 88 18.94 -8.91 -2.88
C VAL A 88 20.23 -9.16 -2.12
N GLY A 89 20.43 -8.46 -1.00
CA GLY A 89 21.70 -8.50 -0.27
C GLY A 89 21.88 -9.73 0.65
N ASP A 90 20.92 -10.67 0.69
CA ASP A 90 20.98 -11.83 1.57
C ASP A 90 20.32 -13.05 0.92
N ILE A 91 19.05 -13.34 1.23
CA ILE A 91 18.41 -14.62 0.85
C ILE A 91 18.26 -14.80 -0.66
N LEU A 92 18.12 -13.72 -1.43
CA LEU A 92 18.09 -13.81 -2.88
C LEU A 92 19.50 -14.02 -3.45
N ALA A 93 20.54 -13.34 -2.91
CA ALA A 93 21.93 -13.62 -3.23
C ALA A 93 22.30 -15.07 -2.89
N THR A 94 21.84 -15.57 -1.74
CA THR A 94 22.01 -16.97 -1.34
C THR A 94 21.41 -17.94 -2.35
N GLY A 95 20.16 -17.69 -2.79
CA GLY A 95 19.52 -18.50 -3.82
C GLY A 95 20.22 -18.44 -5.17
N PHE A 96 20.71 -17.27 -5.55
CA PHE A 96 21.45 -17.07 -6.80
C PHE A 96 22.79 -17.81 -6.80
N TRP A 97 23.55 -17.67 -5.70
CA TRP A 97 24.79 -18.40 -5.46
C TRP A 97 24.55 -19.92 -5.46
N ALA A 98 23.52 -20.40 -4.75
CA ALA A 98 23.19 -21.83 -4.71
C ALA A 98 22.90 -22.40 -6.10
N ALA A 99 22.09 -21.69 -6.91
CA ALA A 99 21.80 -22.09 -8.28
C ALA A 99 23.05 -22.05 -9.19
N ARG A 100 23.97 -21.10 -8.95
CA ARG A 100 25.23 -20.97 -9.69
C ARG A 100 26.18 -22.15 -9.39
N ILE A 101 26.44 -22.43 -8.12
CA ILE A 101 27.37 -23.51 -7.73
C ILE A 101 26.80 -24.90 -8.01
N SER A 102 25.48 -25.03 -8.13
CA SER A 102 24.80 -26.28 -8.49
C SER A 102 24.98 -26.69 -9.96
N GLU A 103 25.54 -25.82 -10.79
CA GLU A 103 25.86 -26.10 -12.21
C GLU A 103 24.64 -26.58 -13.03
N ILE A 104 23.46 -26.07 -12.70
CA ILE A 104 22.18 -26.48 -13.33
C ILE A 104 22.23 -26.25 -14.84
N THR A 105 21.84 -27.29 -15.60
CA THR A 105 21.69 -27.26 -17.06
C THR A 105 20.24 -27.45 -17.50
N PRO A 106 19.88 -27.12 -18.74
CA PRO A 106 18.52 -27.36 -19.27
C PRO A 106 18.09 -28.83 -19.33
N GLU A 107 19.03 -29.76 -19.24
CA GLU A 107 18.77 -31.20 -19.29
C GLU A 107 18.40 -31.77 -17.92
N ASP A 108 18.63 -31.02 -16.84
CA ASP A 108 18.58 -31.54 -15.49
C ASP A 108 17.14 -31.62 -14.94
N THR A 109 16.93 -32.66 -14.12
CA THR A 109 15.88 -32.70 -13.11
C THR A 109 16.45 -32.17 -11.80
N VAL A 110 15.95 -31.04 -11.33
CA VAL A 110 16.40 -30.38 -10.10
C VAL A 110 15.40 -30.63 -9.00
N LEU A 111 15.87 -31.14 -7.86
CA LEU A 111 15.10 -31.25 -6.62
C LEU A 111 15.54 -30.16 -5.65
N LEU A 112 14.60 -29.35 -5.19
CA LEU A 112 14.76 -28.37 -4.13
C LEU A 112 14.06 -28.89 -2.86
N ILE A 113 14.80 -29.04 -1.76
CA ILE A 113 14.24 -29.47 -0.47
C ILE A 113 14.07 -28.26 0.44
N GLY A 114 12.82 -27.92 0.73
CA GLY A 114 12.40 -26.75 1.51
C GLY A 114 11.90 -25.59 0.66
N ALA A 115 10.71 -25.10 0.99
CA ALA A 115 10.07 -23.91 0.40
C ALA A 115 9.90 -22.78 1.43
N GLY A 116 10.87 -22.62 2.31
CA GLY A 116 11.01 -21.44 3.17
C GLY A 116 11.44 -20.22 2.34
N PRO A 117 11.62 -19.04 2.96
CA PRO A 117 12.02 -17.81 2.24
C PRO A 117 13.25 -18.00 1.35
N THR A 118 14.32 -18.58 1.89
CA THR A 118 15.55 -18.89 1.13
C THR A 118 15.28 -19.93 0.04
N GLY A 119 14.44 -20.94 0.31
CA GLY A 119 14.06 -21.96 -0.66
C GLY A 119 13.31 -21.37 -1.85
N ILE A 120 12.36 -20.46 -1.62
CA ILE A 120 11.66 -19.77 -2.72
C ILE A 120 12.61 -18.86 -3.52
N CYS A 121 13.53 -18.14 -2.86
CA CYS A 121 14.57 -17.38 -3.56
C CYS A 121 15.46 -18.31 -4.42
N THR A 122 15.84 -19.48 -3.89
CA THR A 122 16.58 -20.49 -4.65
C THR A 122 15.78 -21.04 -5.82
N LEU A 123 14.48 -21.29 -5.64
CA LEU A 123 13.55 -21.68 -6.69
C LEU A 123 13.53 -20.66 -7.84
N LEU A 124 13.38 -19.38 -7.52
CA LEU A 124 13.38 -18.30 -8.51
C LEU A 124 14.68 -18.28 -9.32
N CYS A 125 15.82 -18.44 -8.66
CA CYS A 125 17.13 -18.45 -9.30
C CYS A 125 17.38 -19.73 -10.14
N ALA A 126 16.94 -20.90 -9.65
CA ALA A 126 17.02 -22.15 -10.39
C ALA A 126 16.16 -22.11 -11.67
N ARG A 127 14.98 -21.48 -11.64
CA ARG A 127 14.13 -21.28 -12.83
C ARG A 127 14.83 -20.52 -13.96
N LEU A 128 15.72 -19.57 -13.63
CA LEU A 128 16.51 -18.83 -14.64
C LEU A 128 17.45 -19.73 -15.45
N LYS A 129 17.76 -20.92 -14.96
CA LYS A 129 18.60 -21.92 -15.66
C LYS A 129 17.80 -22.81 -16.61
N HIS A 130 16.45 -22.66 -16.60
CA HIS A 130 15.53 -23.42 -17.45
C HIS A 130 15.74 -24.95 -17.39
N PRO A 131 15.81 -25.57 -16.18
CA PRO A 131 15.99 -27.02 -16.09
C PRO A 131 14.80 -27.75 -16.73
N ARG A 132 15.04 -28.99 -17.18
CA ARG A 132 13.99 -29.84 -17.75
C ARG A 132 12.81 -30.02 -16.80
N ARG A 133 13.09 -30.19 -15.51
CA ARG A 133 12.11 -30.30 -14.43
C ARG A 133 12.62 -29.65 -13.16
N LEU A 134 11.71 -29.02 -12.45
CA LEU A 134 11.97 -28.47 -11.14
C LEU A 134 10.94 -29.04 -10.17
N ILE A 135 11.42 -29.71 -9.13
CA ILE A 135 10.63 -30.38 -8.10
C ILE A 135 10.92 -29.71 -6.77
N VAL A 136 9.89 -29.39 -6.03
CA VAL A 136 10.00 -28.85 -4.66
C VAL A 136 9.46 -29.88 -3.69
N CYS A 137 10.27 -30.22 -2.67
CA CYS A 137 9.87 -31.05 -1.54
C CYS A 137 9.62 -30.15 -0.32
N GLU A 138 8.38 -30.13 0.16
CA GLU A 138 7.98 -29.31 1.32
C GLU A 138 6.93 -30.07 2.16
N LYS A 139 6.97 -29.85 3.50
CA LYS A 139 6.03 -30.49 4.44
C LYS A 139 4.85 -29.58 4.85
N SER A 140 5.00 -28.27 4.76
CA SER A 140 3.97 -27.30 5.13
C SER A 140 2.93 -27.18 4.02
N GLU A 141 1.68 -27.50 4.32
CA GLU A 141 0.58 -27.36 3.36
C GLU A 141 0.42 -25.91 2.86
N GLU A 142 0.68 -24.92 3.69
CA GLU A 142 0.58 -23.49 3.33
C GLU A 142 1.66 -23.13 2.30
N ARG A 143 2.91 -23.59 2.52
CA ARG A 143 4.00 -23.35 1.57
C ARG A 143 3.85 -24.16 0.29
N ILE A 144 3.32 -25.36 0.37
CA ILE A 144 2.94 -26.16 -0.82
C ILE A 144 1.92 -25.38 -1.65
N ARG A 145 0.84 -24.88 -1.02
CA ARG A 145 -0.17 -24.06 -1.71
C ARG A 145 0.44 -22.78 -2.29
N PHE A 146 1.34 -22.13 -1.58
CA PHE A 146 2.03 -20.95 -2.09
C PHE A 146 2.81 -21.29 -3.38
N VAL A 147 3.62 -22.34 -3.40
CA VAL A 147 4.38 -22.76 -4.59
C VAL A 147 3.43 -23.08 -5.74
N GLN A 148 2.39 -23.86 -5.50
CA GLN A 148 1.41 -24.25 -6.54
C GLN A 148 0.67 -23.05 -7.11
N THR A 149 0.39 -22.04 -6.30
CA THR A 149 -0.34 -20.83 -6.72
C THR A 149 0.54 -19.90 -7.55
N HIS A 150 1.78 -19.68 -7.11
CA HIS A 150 2.67 -18.69 -7.76
C HIS A 150 3.57 -19.30 -8.84
N TYR A 151 3.81 -20.61 -8.80
CA TYR A 151 4.72 -21.31 -9.72
C TYR A 151 4.09 -22.63 -10.20
N PRO A 152 2.97 -22.59 -10.94
CA PRO A 152 2.18 -23.78 -11.30
C PRO A 152 2.93 -24.78 -12.19
N GLU A 153 4.02 -24.37 -12.83
CA GLU A 153 4.90 -25.23 -13.62
C GLU A 153 5.85 -26.11 -12.77
N VAL A 154 5.97 -25.79 -11.47
CA VAL A 154 6.84 -26.53 -10.54
C VAL A 154 6.10 -27.72 -9.96
N LEU A 155 6.74 -28.88 -10.00
CA LEU A 155 6.19 -30.08 -9.38
C LEU A 155 6.43 -30.03 -7.86
N VAL A 156 5.43 -30.44 -7.07
CA VAL A 156 5.53 -30.40 -5.60
C VAL A 156 5.28 -31.78 -5.03
N THR A 157 6.08 -32.15 -4.02
CA THR A 157 5.96 -33.42 -3.28
C THR A 157 6.20 -33.20 -1.79
N THR A 158 5.82 -34.19 -0.97
CA THR A 158 6.14 -34.20 0.47
C THR A 158 7.36 -35.06 0.77
N PRO A 159 8.03 -34.91 1.94
CA PRO A 159 9.19 -35.72 2.30
C PRO A 159 8.93 -37.22 2.22
N GLU A 160 7.77 -37.69 2.66
CA GLU A 160 7.37 -39.11 2.68
C GLU A 160 7.28 -39.73 1.28
N GLN A 161 6.95 -38.94 0.28
CA GLN A 161 6.79 -39.40 -1.10
C GLN A 161 7.96 -39.03 -2.00
N CYS A 162 8.92 -38.23 -1.49
CA CYS A 162 9.92 -37.56 -2.30
C CYS A 162 10.74 -38.51 -3.18
N GLN A 163 11.27 -39.58 -2.62
CA GLN A 163 12.11 -40.52 -3.37
C GLN A 163 11.39 -41.17 -4.55
N GLU A 164 10.18 -41.72 -4.33
CA GLU A 164 9.40 -42.35 -5.39
C GLU A 164 8.90 -41.32 -6.41
N PHE A 165 8.55 -40.14 -5.94
CA PHE A 165 8.13 -39.06 -6.81
C PHE A 165 9.26 -38.58 -7.74
N VAL A 166 10.46 -38.36 -7.20
CA VAL A 166 11.64 -37.99 -7.98
C VAL A 166 12.04 -39.07 -8.97
N LYS A 167 12.03 -40.35 -8.56
CA LYS A 167 12.28 -41.48 -9.49
C LYS A 167 11.29 -41.50 -10.66
N ALA A 168 10.00 -41.29 -10.41
CA ALA A 168 8.97 -41.27 -11.45
C ALA A 168 9.08 -40.08 -12.40
N HIS A 169 9.66 -38.96 -11.96
CA HIS A 169 9.72 -37.73 -12.72
C HIS A 169 11.13 -37.37 -13.23
N SER A 170 12.11 -38.22 -13.04
CA SER A 170 13.49 -38.06 -13.53
C SER A 170 13.82 -39.07 -14.63
N ALA A 171 14.83 -38.75 -15.45
CA ALA A 171 15.24 -39.61 -16.56
C ALA A 171 16.10 -40.80 -16.09
N HIS A 172 16.79 -40.66 -14.93
CA HIS A 172 17.82 -41.57 -14.50
C HIS A 172 17.61 -42.12 -13.06
N GLY A 173 16.34 -42.18 -12.62
CA GLY A 173 15.96 -42.79 -11.34
C GLY A 173 16.33 -41.97 -10.11
N GLY A 174 16.64 -40.70 -10.26
CA GLY A 174 16.97 -39.73 -9.22
C GLY A 174 17.22 -38.35 -9.84
N ALA A 175 17.32 -37.32 -9.00
CA ALA A 175 17.59 -35.95 -9.44
C ALA A 175 19.04 -35.80 -9.91
N ASP A 176 19.25 -35.01 -10.96
CA ASP A 176 20.57 -34.62 -11.47
C ASP A 176 21.26 -33.63 -10.55
N VAL A 177 20.45 -32.72 -9.99
CA VAL A 177 20.89 -31.75 -8.99
C VAL A 177 19.90 -31.75 -7.83
N VAL A 178 20.43 -31.78 -6.61
CA VAL A 178 19.64 -31.61 -5.38
C VAL A 178 20.15 -30.39 -4.62
N ILE A 179 19.25 -29.47 -4.25
CA ILE A 179 19.58 -28.30 -3.44
C ILE A 179 18.81 -28.39 -2.12
N GLU A 180 19.53 -28.54 -1.02
CA GLU A 180 18.97 -28.65 0.32
C GLU A 180 19.01 -27.30 1.01
N VAL A 181 17.82 -26.77 1.39
CA VAL A 181 17.61 -25.42 1.96
C VAL A 181 16.72 -25.45 3.20
N ALA A 182 16.36 -26.64 3.70
CA ALA A 182 15.44 -26.79 4.83
C ALA A 182 16.15 -26.89 6.20
N GLY A 183 17.30 -27.57 6.26
CA GLY A 183 18.10 -27.72 7.48
C GLY A 183 17.44 -28.54 8.58
N ALA A 184 16.51 -29.42 8.27
CA ALA A 184 15.94 -30.35 9.26
C ALA A 184 16.75 -31.65 9.36
N ASP A 185 16.61 -32.40 10.46
CA ASP A 185 17.45 -33.54 10.81
C ASP A 185 17.60 -34.61 9.69
N ASP A 186 16.53 -34.86 8.95
CA ASP A 186 16.51 -35.88 7.90
C ASP A 186 16.73 -35.33 6.47
N THR A 187 16.81 -34.03 6.29
CA THR A 187 16.81 -33.44 4.93
C THR A 187 18.12 -33.62 4.20
N PHE A 188 19.26 -33.65 4.89
CA PHE A 188 20.55 -34.00 4.29
C PHE A 188 20.54 -35.44 3.75
N ARG A 189 20.01 -36.38 4.55
CA ARG A 189 19.88 -37.78 4.13
C ARG A 189 18.95 -37.89 2.92
N LEU A 190 17.80 -37.28 2.99
CA LEU A 190 16.86 -37.23 1.88
C LEU A 190 17.50 -36.69 0.59
N ALA A 191 18.33 -35.64 0.72
CA ALA A 191 18.99 -35.02 -0.43
C ALA A 191 19.88 -36.01 -1.19
N TRP A 192 20.79 -36.71 -0.51
CA TRP A 192 21.66 -37.65 -1.20
C TRP A 192 20.98 -38.96 -1.60
N GLU A 193 19.91 -39.37 -0.90
CA GLU A 193 19.09 -40.52 -1.30
C GLU A 193 18.32 -40.26 -2.60
N CYS A 194 17.77 -39.07 -2.77
CA CYS A 194 17.04 -38.64 -4.00
C CYS A 194 17.95 -38.35 -5.19
N ALA A 195 19.25 -38.18 -4.96
CA ALA A 195 20.22 -37.90 -6.01
C ALA A 195 20.56 -39.18 -6.82
N ARG A 196 20.59 -39.06 -8.17
CA ARG A 196 21.11 -40.15 -9.02
C ARG A 196 22.62 -40.32 -8.87
N PRO A 197 23.20 -41.44 -9.34
CA PRO A 197 24.65 -41.52 -9.45
C PRO A 197 25.26 -40.35 -10.25
N ASN A 198 26.42 -39.87 -9.80
CA ASN A 198 27.14 -38.70 -10.36
C ASN A 198 26.32 -37.38 -10.33
N ALA A 199 25.39 -37.24 -9.41
CA ALA A 199 24.65 -36.01 -9.19
C ALA A 199 25.43 -35.00 -8.35
N ILE A 200 25.00 -33.73 -8.41
CA ILE A 200 25.45 -32.67 -7.52
C ILE A 200 24.43 -32.50 -6.38
N VAL A 201 24.92 -32.50 -5.15
CA VAL A 201 24.13 -32.20 -3.95
C VAL A 201 24.68 -30.93 -3.31
N THR A 202 23.91 -29.85 -3.39
CA THR A 202 24.25 -28.55 -2.81
C THR A 202 23.52 -28.38 -1.48
N VAL A 203 24.26 -28.18 -0.40
CA VAL A 203 23.70 -27.95 0.94
C VAL A 203 23.87 -26.49 1.31
N VAL A 204 22.75 -25.77 1.39
CA VAL A 204 22.68 -24.32 1.67
C VAL A 204 22.25 -24.07 3.10
N ALA A 205 21.41 -24.95 3.64
CA ALA A 205 20.87 -24.81 4.99
C ALA A 205 21.93 -24.91 6.08
N LEU A 206 21.70 -24.18 7.17
CA LEU A 206 22.44 -24.34 8.42
C LEU A 206 21.80 -25.44 9.25
N TYR A 207 22.64 -26.30 9.85
CA TYR A 207 22.22 -27.38 10.73
C TYR A 207 22.68 -27.11 12.15
N ASP A 208 21.83 -27.38 13.12
CA ASP A 208 22.14 -27.23 14.55
C ASP A 208 22.99 -28.40 15.07
N HIS A 209 22.98 -29.52 14.34
CA HIS A 209 23.68 -30.76 14.74
C HIS A 209 24.53 -31.32 13.60
N PRO A 210 25.61 -32.06 13.92
CA PRO A 210 26.44 -32.73 12.92
C PRO A 210 25.61 -33.67 12.03
N GLN A 211 25.79 -33.58 10.72
CA GLN A 211 25.17 -34.47 9.75
C GLN A 211 26.13 -35.61 9.39
N VAL A 212 25.60 -36.82 9.22
CA VAL A 212 26.39 -38.02 8.91
C VAL A 212 26.47 -38.21 7.40
N LEU A 213 27.71 -38.43 6.93
CA LEU A 213 27.97 -38.84 5.55
C LEU A 213 28.25 -40.38 5.58
N PRO A 214 27.23 -41.21 5.28
CA PRO A 214 27.38 -42.68 5.41
C PRO A 214 28.07 -43.24 4.17
N LEU A 215 29.40 -43.15 4.11
CA LEU A 215 30.23 -43.54 2.97
C LEU A 215 29.96 -44.97 2.47
N PRO A 216 29.72 -45.98 3.35
CA PRO A 216 29.37 -47.31 2.87
C PRO A 216 28.09 -47.34 2.01
N ASP A 217 27.07 -46.56 2.36
CA ASP A 217 25.79 -46.50 1.64
C ASP A 217 25.89 -45.69 0.35
N MET A 218 26.89 -44.83 0.27
CA MET A 218 27.13 -43.95 -0.89
C MET A 218 28.11 -44.55 -1.90
N TYR A 219 28.70 -45.68 -1.57
CA TYR A 219 29.69 -46.33 -2.45
C TYR A 219 29.06 -46.63 -3.82
N GLY A 220 29.67 -46.11 -4.87
CA GLY A 220 29.19 -46.25 -6.24
C GLY A 220 28.19 -45.16 -6.71
N LYS A 221 27.74 -44.28 -5.80
CA LYS A 221 26.94 -43.12 -6.24
C LYS A 221 27.80 -41.99 -6.85
N ASN A 222 29.09 -41.89 -6.47
CA ASN A 222 30.02 -40.87 -6.99
C ASN A 222 29.48 -39.45 -6.92
N LEU A 223 28.87 -39.06 -5.79
CA LEU A 223 28.22 -37.76 -5.63
C LEU A 223 29.24 -36.63 -5.47
N THR A 224 28.90 -35.45 -6.00
CA THR A 224 29.61 -34.20 -5.71
C THR A 224 28.82 -33.42 -4.66
N PHE A 225 29.42 -33.16 -3.49
CA PHE A 225 28.84 -32.31 -2.46
C PHE A 225 29.41 -30.90 -2.55
N LYS A 226 28.53 -29.88 -2.49
CA LYS A 226 28.89 -28.47 -2.40
C LYS A 226 28.16 -27.86 -1.22
N THR A 227 28.90 -27.13 -0.37
CA THR A 227 28.32 -26.47 0.80
C THR A 227 29.10 -25.21 1.13
N GLY A 228 28.51 -24.31 1.84
CA GLY A 228 29.15 -23.07 2.30
C GLY A 228 28.14 -21.96 2.58
N GLY A 229 28.66 -20.80 2.95
CA GLY A 229 27.91 -19.55 2.99
C GLY A 229 27.89 -18.90 1.62
N VAL A 230 26.96 -17.98 1.43
CA VAL A 230 26.83 -17.20 0.19
C VAL A 230 28.11 -16.39 -0.06
N ASP A 231 28.52 -16.32 -1.32
CA ASP A 231 29.43 -15.27 -1.80
C ASP A 231 28.60 -14.19 -2.47
N GLY A 232 28.32 -13.12 -1.72
CA GLY A 232 27.35 -12.08 -2.08
C GLY A 232 27.82 -11.08 -3.13
N CYS A 233 28.60 -11.54 -4.12
CA CYS A 233 29.14 -10.67 -5.17
C CYS A 233 28.21 -10.39 -6.36
N ASP A 234 27.04 -11.06 -6.41
CA ASP A 234 26.13 -11.03 -7.58
C ASP A 234 24.99 -9.99 -7.46
N CYS A 235 24.98 -9.14 -6.41
CA CYS A 235 23.84 -8.23 -6.12
C CYS A 235 23.48 -7.29 -7.28
N THR A 236 24.47 -6.77 -8.00
CA THR A 236 24.22 -5.89 -9.18
C THR A 236 23.51 -6.66 -10.30
N GLU A 237 23.91 -7.89 -10.59
CA GLU A 237 23.27 -8.73 -11.59
C GLU A 237 21.85 -9.10 -11.19
N ILE A 238 21.61 -9.40 -9.92
CA ILE A 238 20.28 -9.71 -9.38
C ILE A 238 19.35 -8.49 -9.52
N LEU A 239 19.81 -7.28 -9.19
CA LEU A 239 19.05 -6.04 -9.39
C LEU A 239 18.69 -5.82 -10.85
N ARG A 240 19.59 -6.13 -11.78
CA ARG A 240 19.33 -6.07 -13.22
C ARG A 240 18.21 -7.04 -13.63
N LEU A 241 18.26 -8.28 -13.13
CA LEU A 241 17.24 -9.30 -13.41
C LEU A 241 15.87 -8.91 -12.85
N ILE A 242 15.83 -8.25 -11.69
CA ILE A 242 14.60 -7.69 -11.13
C ILE A 242 14.07 -6.56 -12.04
N ALA A 243 14.92 -5.61 -12.43
CA ALA A 243 14.56 -4.52 -13.34
C ALA A 243 14.02 -5.00 -14.68
N GLU A 244 14.52 -6.15 -15.18
CA GLU A 244 14.03 -6.82 -16.39
C GLU A 244 12.75 -7.64 -16.17
N GLY A 245 12.21 -7.69 -14.95
CA GLY A 245 11.03 -8.48 -14.61
C GLY A 245 11.23 -9.99 -14.62
N LYS A 246 12.48 -10.47 -14.58
CA LYS A 246 12.82 -11.90 -14.58
C LYS A 246 12.75 -12.54 -13.21
N ILE A 247 12.88 -11.73 -12.16
CA ILE A 247 12.76 -12.14 -10.75
C ILE A 247 11.77 -11.18 -10.07
N ASP A 248 10.80 -11.75 -9.35
CA ASP A 248 9.91 -11.01 -8.46
C ASP A 248 9.83 -11.74 -7.11
N THR A 249 10.28 -11.08 -6.06
CA THR A 249 10.26 -11.59 -4.68
C THR A 249 9.16 -10.97 -3.83
N THR A 250 8.38 -10.04 -4.38
CA THR A 250 7.33 -9.33 -3.63
C THR A 250 6.24 -10.26 -3.05
N PRO A 251 5.86 -11.37 -3.70
CA PRO A 251 4.92 -12.32 -3.12
C PRO A 251 5.39 -12.98 -1.81
N LEU A 252 6.71 -12.97 -1.52
CA LEU A 252 7.25 -13.48 -0.26
C LEU A 252 6.92 -12.58 0.94
N ILE A 253 6.65 -11.29 0.71
CA ILE A 253 6.33 -10.32 1.78
C ILE A 253 4.86 -10.51 2.17
N THR A 254 4.62 -11.39 3.12
CA THR A 254 3.26 -11.65 3.62
C THR A 254 2.82 -10.67 4.69
N HIS A 255 3.77 -10.09 5.44
CA HIS A 255 3.50 -9.17 6.55
C HIS A 255 4.42 -7.96 6.51
N ARG A 256 3.92 -6.83 7.03
CA ARG A 256 4.66 -5.57 7.13
C ARG A 256 4.44 -4.98 8.52
N PHE A 257 5.54 -4.65 9.20
CA PHE A 257 5.51 -4.01 10.51
C PHE A 257 6.47 -2.81 10.54
N PRO A 258 6.11 -1.72 11.20
CA PRO A 258 7.06 -0.65 11.48
C PRO A 258 8.09 -1.11 12.51
N LEU A 259 9.27 -0.51 12.50
CA LEU A 259 10.38 -0.89 13.40
C LEU A 259 10.00 -0.88 14.89
N ASN A 260 9.11 0.01 15.30
CA ASN A 260 8.64 0.08 16.68
C ASN A 260 7.65 -1.05 17.08
N GLU A 261 7.23 -1.87 16.13
CA GLU A 261 6.40 -3.07 16.34
C GLU A 261 7.20 -4.37 16.04
N ILE A 262 8.52 -4.29 16.08
CA ILE A 262 9.40 -5.39 15.70
C ILE A 262 9.19 -6.64 16.59
N GLU A 263 8.82 -6.48 17.84
CA GLU A 263 8.53 -7.60 18.75
C GLU A 263 7.33 -8.43 18.26
N GLU A 264 6.28 -7.78 17.77
CA GLU A 264 5.14 -8.46 17.19
C GLU A 264 5.50 -9.14 15.88
N ALA A 265 6.33 -8.51 15.05
CA ALA A 265 6.87 -9.10 13.84
C ALA A 265 7.64 -10.40 14.14
N TYR A 266 8.48 -10.41 15.17
CA TYR A 266 9.16 -11.61 15.64
C TYR A 266 8.19 -12.66 16.15
N ARG A 267 7.21 -12.27 16.98
CA ARG A 267 6.21 -13.21 17.51
C ARG A 267 5.48 -13.98 16.39
N ILE A 268 5.07 -13.28 15.34
CA ILE A 268 4.39 -13.87 14.18
C ILE A 268 5.36 -14.78 13.42
N PHE A 269 6.58 -14.32 13.17
CA PHE A 269 7.55 -15.04 12.36
C PHE A 269 8.05 -16.31 13.06
N GLU A 270 8.44 -16.25 14.33
CA GLU A 270 8.93 -17.39 15.11
C GLU A 270 7.87 -18.47 15.28
N ASN A 271 6.64 -18.07 15.57
CA ASN A 271 5.54 -19.01 15.79
C ASN A 271 4.84 -19.44 14.50
N ARG A 272 5.30 -18.97 13.33
CA ARG A 272 4.74 -19.31 12.01
C ARG A 272 3.24 -19.04 11.92
N LEU A 273 2.79 -17.91 12.46
CA LEU A 273 1.38 -17.52 12.49
C LEU A 273 0.95 -16.92 11.16
N ASP A 274 -0.35 -16.98 10.89
CA ASP A 274 -1.04 -16.28 9.80
C ASP A 274 -0.42 -16.51 8.40
N GLY A 275 0.16 -17.71 8.19
CA GLY A 275 0.76 -18.06 6.90
C GLY A 275 2.04 -17.28 6.57
N VAL A 276 2.75 -16.77 7.58
CA VAL A 276 3.94 -15.94 7.38
C VAL A 276 5.03 -16.67 6.57
N ILE A 277 5.51 -16.00 5.52
CA ILE A 277 6.70 -16.42 4.77
C ILE A 277 7.84 -15.47 5.08
N LYS A 278 7.64 -14.16 4.85
CA LYS A 278 8.62 -13.12 5.19
C LYS A 278 7.93 -11.87 5.70
N VAL A 279 8.58 -11.20 6.64
CA VAL A 279 8.12 -9.93 7.20
C VAL A 279 9.04 -8.82 6.70
N ALA A 280 8.46 -7.77 6.15
CA ALA A 280 9.17 -6.53 5.87
C ALA A 280 9.05 -5.59 7.09
N ILE A 281 10.18 -5.17 7.63
CA ILE A 281 10.24 -4.12 8.65
C ILE A 281 10.41 -2.78 7.93
N THR A 282 9.51 -1.86 8.21
CA THR A 282 9.51 -0.52 7.63
C THR A 282 10.06 0.50 8.64
N GLU A 283 10.29 1.73 8.19
CA GLU A 283 10.68 2.82 9.09
C GLU A 283 9.74 2.91 10.31
N LYS A 284 10.27 3.38 11.42
CA LYS A 284 9.47 3.71 12.60
C LYS A 284 8.37 4.70 12.21
N VAL A 285 7.12 4.28 12.35
CA VAL A 285 5.98 5.20 12.26
C VAL A 285 5.79 5.82 13.64
N GLU A 286 5.96 7.12 13.75
CA GLU A 286 5.54 7.82 14.94
C GLU A 286 4.01 7.77 15.01
N LEU A 287 3.48 6.87 15.83
CA LEU A 287 2.06 6.75 16.08
C LEU A 287 1.60 8.01 16.82
N TYR A 288 0.57 8.67 16.31
CA TYR A 288 -0.10 9.71 17.06
C TYR A 288 -1.02 9.05 18.09
N ALA A 289 -0.72 9.24 19.38
CA ALA A 289 -1.46 8.60 20.48
C ALA A 289 -2.97 8.94 20.49
N GLY A 290 -3.38 10.02 19.81
CA GLY A 290 -4.78 10.42 19.70
C GLY A 290 -5.52 9.81 18.50
N ASP A 291 -4.86 8.99 17.66
CA ASP A 291 -5.53 8.34 16.54
C ASP A 291 -6.49 7.25 17.03
N THR A 292 -7.68 7.21 16.45
CA THR A 292 -8.56 6.04 16.50
C THR A 292 -7.95 4.89 15.72
N ASP A 293 -8.47 3.68 15.86
CA ASP A 293 -7.98 2.51 15.11
C ASP A 293 -8.04 2.76 13.60
N TRP A 294 -9.12 3.35 13.10
CA TRP A 294 -9.24 3.73 11.69
C TRP A 294 -8.17 4.76 11.26
N GLN A 295 -7.99 5.82 12.05
CA GLN A 295 -6.98 6.85 11.77
C GLN A 295 -5.57 6.28 11.75
N ARG A 296 -5.29 5.31 12.62
CA ARG A 296 -4.00 4.60 12.65
C ARG A 296 -3.77 3.78 11.38
N ILE A 297 -4.77 3.01 10.95
CA ILE A 297 -4.73 2.24 9.69
C ILE A 297 -4.52 3.18 8.50
N ALA A 298 -5.31 4.24 8.40
CA ALA A 298 -5.20 5.22 7.33
C ALA A 298 -3.84 5.93 7.31
N ARG A 299 -3.29 6.30 8.48
CA ARG A 299 -1.96 6.92 8.60
C ARG A 299 -0.86 5.99 8.12
N THR A 300 -0.88 4.72 8.55
CA THR A 300 0.08 3.71 8.10
C THR A 300 0.03 3.56 6.59
N LYS A 301 -1.16 3.39 6.03
CA LYS A 301 -1.35 3.22 4.58
C LYS A 301 -0.88 4.43 3.76
N GLN A 302 -1.20 5.66 4.20
CA GLN A 302 -0.74 6.87 3.52
C GLN A 302 0.76 7.11 3.67
N SER A 303 1.35 6.71 4.80
CA SER A 303 2.80 6.74 4.98
C SER A 303 3.50 5.73 4.06
N ASP A 304 2.93 4.54 3.90
CA ASP A 304 3.41 3.53 2.94
C ASP A 304 3.28 4.00 1.49
N PHE A 305 2.15 4.61 1.13
CA PHE A 305 1.96 5.23 -0.18
C PHE A 305 3.03 6.30 -0.45
N ARG A 306 3.31 7.18 0.52
CA ARG A 306 4.37 8.20 0.40
C ARG A 306 5.74 7.56 0.17
N ARG A 307 6.09 6.53 0.96
CA ARG A 307 7.40 5.87 0.88
C ARG A 307 7.57 5.05 -0.39
N ASN A 308 6.59 4.17 -0.67
CA ASN A 308 6.74 3.14 -1.68
C ASN A 308 6.32 3.60 -3.08
N CYS A 309 5.26 4.43 -3.16
CA CYS A 309 4.76 4.92 -4.45
C CYS A 309 5.34 6.27 -4.83
N LEU A 310 5.37 7.24 -3.90
CA LEU A 310 5.91 8.57 -4.18
C LEU A 310 7.42 8.66 -3.97
N GLN A 311 8.00 7.80 -3.14
CA GLN A 311 9.43 7.72 -2.82
C GLN A 311 10.01 9.04 -2.32
N VAL A 312 9.30 9.72 -1.40
CA VAL A 312 9.68 11.02 -0.85
C VAL A 312 9.64 11.03 0.68
N GLY A 313 10.45 11.90 1.28
CA GLY A 313 10.47 12.14 2.73
C GLY A 313 9.18 12.79 3.24
N CYS A 314 8.98 12.77 4.55
CA CYS A 314 7.86 13.48 5.20
C CYS A 314 8.30 14.80 5.81
N GLU A 315 7.34 15.71 6.03
CA GLU A 315 7.49 16.94 6.82
C GLU A 315 6.91 16.70 8.23
N ALA A 316 7.35 17.55 9.17
CA ALA A 316 6.82 17.51 10.53
C ALA A 316 5.33 17.91 10.58
N ASN A 317 4.54 17.14 11.33
CA ASN A 317 3.14 17.44 11.59
C ASN A 317 2.97 18.58 12.60
N SER A 318 3.84 18.63 13.63
CA SER A 318 3.77 19.63 14.68
C SER A 318 5.11 19.80 15.39
N LEU A 319 5.24 20.90 16.08
CA LEU A 319 6.32 21.14 17.04
C LEU A 319 5.79 20.86 18.46
N ASN A 320 6.55 20.13 19.24
CA ASN A 320 6.30 20.04 20.68
C ASN A 320 6.57 21.42 21.29
N ARG A 321 5.57 21.99 21.95
CA ARG A 321 5.65 23.35 22.51
C ARG A 321 6.58 23.44 23.73
N GLN A 322 6.93 22.32 24.36
CA GLN A 322 7.74 22.30 25.58
C GLN A 322 9.24 22.26 25.27
N ASP A 323 9.66 21.50 24.27
CA ASP A 323 11.08 21.24 23.94
C ASP A 323 11.47 21.58 22.50
N GLY A 324 10.51 22.02 21.66
CA GLY A 324 10.75 22.38 20.27
C GLY A 324 11.02 21.19 19.34
N THR A 325 10.85 19.95 19.82
CA THR A 325 11.00 18.76 18.97
C THR A 325 9.94 18.70 17.89
N LYS A 326 10.34 18.24 16.72
CA LYS A 326 9.45 18.03 15.57
C LYS A 326 8.85 16.63 15.62
N ASN A 327 7.53 16.54 15.52
CA ASN A 327 6.83 15.25 15.45
C ASN A 327 6.52 14.89 13.99
N TYR A 328 7.01 13.75 13.55
CA TYR A 328 6.82 13.23 12.19
C TYR A 328 5.90 12.03 12.24
N TYR A 329 4.66 12.17 11.73
CA TYR A 329 3.68 11.09 11.69
C TYR A 329 3.51 10.49 10.29
N GLY A 330 4.44 10.78 9.38
CA GLY A 330 4.56 10.15 8.07
C GLY A 330 3.55 10.58 7.01
N ASN A 331 2.49 11.31 7.37
CA ASN A 331 1.39 11.65 6.48
C ASN A 331 1.48 13.03 5.82
N VAL A 332 2.52 13.80 6.05
CA VAL A 332 2.68 15.14 5.47
C VAL A 332 3.88 15.16 4.52
N LEU A 333 3.64 15.50 3.26
CA LEU A 333 4.69 15.69 2.26
C LEU A 333 5.53 16.92 2.57
N GLN A 334 6.83 16.86 2.29
CA GLN A 334 7.67 18.05 2.32
C GLN A 334 7.15 19.08 1.32
N GLU A 335 7.26 20.39 1.65
CA GLU A 335 6.70 21.45 0.82
C GLU A 335 7.22 21.41 -0.63
N LYS A 336 8.51 21.10 -0.84
CA LYS A 336 9.10 20.97 -2.17
C LYS A 336 8.40 19.90 -3.04
N ASP A 337 7.93 18.81 -2.42
CA ASP A 337 7.29 17.70 -3.10
C ASP A 337 5.79 17.91 -3.21
N ALA A 338 5.17 18.48 -2.18
CA ALA A 338 3.79 18.94 -2.21
C ALA A 338 3.56 19.95 -3.35
N ARG A 339 4.46 20.92 -3.54
CA ARG A 339 4.39 21.90 -4.64
C ARG A 339 4.49 21.29 -6.05
N LYS A 340 5.06 20.08 -6.19
CA LYS A 340 5.00 19.29 -7.43
C LYS A 340 3.63 18.64 -7.64
N GLY A 341 2.74 18.73 -6.66
CA GLY A 341 1.41 18.12 -6.68
C GLY A 341 1.42 16.60 -6.50
N LEU A 342 2.39 16.04 -5.78
CA LEU A 342 2.53 14.59 -5.62
C LEU A 342 1.34 13.95 -4.87
N ASN A 343 0.54 14.75 -4.16
CA ASN A 343 -0.71 14.29 -3.55
C ASN A 343 -1.81 13.97 -4.59
N PHE A 344 -1.62 14.40 -5.84
CA PHE A 344 -2.58 14.21 -6.91
C PHE A 344 -2.10 13.13 -7.89
N TYR A 345 -3.05 12.34 -8.39
CA TYR A 345 -2.75 11.27 -9.35
C TYR A 345 -2.02 11.79 -10.59
N GLU A 346 -0.93 11.15 -10.95
CA GLU A 346 -0.04 11.62 -12.04
C GLU A 346 -0.74 11.77 -13.38
N GLY A 347 -1.70 10.88 -13.69
CA GLY A 347 -2.43 10.86 -14.97
C GLY A 347 -3.35 12.07 -15.19
N PHE A 348 -3.65 12.85 -14.12
CA PHE A 348 -4.48 14.07 -14.17
C PHE A 348 -3.88 15.22 -13.38
N ARG A 349 -2.67 15.08 -12.87
CA ARG A 349 -2.01 16.07 -11.99
C ARG A 349 -1.96 17.46 -12.61
N LYS A 350 -1.61 17.54 -13.89
CA LYS A 350 -1.48 18.83 -14.59
C LYS A 350 -2.81 19.59 -14.65
N GLU A 351 -3.89 18.91 -14.99
CA GLU A 351 -5.25 19.47 -15.06
C GLU A 351 -5.73 19.89 -13.68
N ILE A 352 -5.49 19.05 -12.67
CA ILE A 352 -5.84 19.32 -11.27
C ILE A 352 -5.13 20.57 -10.77
N LEU A 353 -3.81 20.66 -10.93
CA LEU A 353 -3.01 21.80 -10.47
C LEU A 353 -3.43 23.09 -11.18
N SER A 354 -3.76 23.01 -12.47
CA SER A 354 -4.27 24.16 -13.23
C SER A 354 -5.63 24.65 -12.70
N ALA A 355 -6.49 23.72 -12.27
CA ALA A 355 -7.81 24.06 -11.75
C ALA A 355 -7.76 24.61 -10.31
N ILE A 356 -6.88 24.07 -9.45
CA ILE A 356 -6.72 24.55 -8.07
C ILE A 356 -6.04 25.92 -8.04
N GLY A 357 -5.06 26.16 -8.90
CA GLY A 357 -4.29 27.39 -8.98
C GLY A 357 -3.27 27.54 -7.83
N ALA A 358 -3.62 28.29 -6.77
CA ALA A 358 -2.69 28.61 -5.69
C ALA A 358 -2.40 27.41 -4.78
N TYR A 359 -1.14 27.31 -4.33
CA TYR A 359 -0.73 26.28 -3.37
C TYR A 359 -1.41 26.47 -2.00
N ARG A 360 -2.01 25.38 -1.49
CA ARG A 360 -2.62 25.30 -0.15
C ARG A 360 -2.06 24.07 0.57
N GLN A 361 -1.28 24.28 1.63
CA GLN A 361 -0.56 23.21 2.33
C GLN A 361 -1.46 22.03 2.77
N PRO A 362 -2.62 22.23 3.45
CA PRO A 362 -3.44 21.09 3.87
C PRO A 362 -3.87 20.21 2.70
N LEU A 363 -4.36 20.81 1.62
CA LEU A 363 -4.81 20.11 0.42
C LEU A 363 -3.67 19.39 -0.32
N TRP A 364 -2.50 20.04 -0.44
CA TRP A 364 -1.41 19.56 -1.27
C TRP A 364 -0.45 18.62 -0.53
N ALA A 365 -0.30 18.77 0.78
CA ALA A 365 0.72 18.09 1.58
C ALA A 365 0.17 17.01 2.51
N ASN A 366 -1.03 17.18 3.07
CA ASN A 366 -1.54 16.27 4.08
C ASN A 366 -2.34 15.12 3.46
N LEU A 367 -1.77 13.91 3.51
CA LEU A 367 -2.34 12.71 2.89
C LEU A 367 -3.55 12.14 3.65
N LEU A 368 -3.81 12.58 4.89
CA LEU A 368 -4.94 12.11 5.70
C LEU A 368 -6.20 12.99 5.59
N ARG A 369 -6.11 14.13 4.91
CA ARG A 369 -7.27 15.03 4.74
C ARG A 369 -8.16 14.55 3.61
N SER A 370 -9.46 14.71 3.77
CA SER A 370 -10.45 14.38 2.74
C SER A 370 -10.41 15.33 1.53
N GLU A 371 -9.91 16.55 1.71
CA GLU A 371 -9.99 17.64 0.70
C GLU A 371 -9.34 17.30 -0.66
N HIS A 372 -8.33 16.42 -0.69
CA HIS A 372 -7.68 16.02 -1.95
C HIS A 372 -8.41 14.89 -2.70
N ILE A 373 -9.31 14.17 -2.01
CA ILE A 373 -10.00 13.02 -2.59
C ILE A 373 -10.94 13.41 -3.73
N PRO A 374 -11.78 14.45 -3.62
CA PRO A 374 -12.61 14.90 -4.74
C PRO A 374 -11.81 15.25 -5.99
N TRP A 375 -10.61 15.80 -5.84
CA TRP A 375 -9.71 16.12 -6.95
C TRP A 375 -9.14 14.87 -7.63
N ASN A 376 -8.84 13.81 -6.88
CA ASN A 376 -8.35 12.55 -7.43
C ASN A 376 -9.48 11.67 -8.00
N LEU A 377 -10.70 11.79 -7.46
CA LEU A 377 -11.81 10.91 -7.75
C LEU A 377 -12.82 11.52 -8.74
N PHE A 378 -13.41 12.67 -8.40
CA PHE A 378 -14.52 13.25 -9.16
C PHE A 378 -14.06 14.22 -10.25
N PHE A 379 -13.05 15.04 -10.00
CA PHE A 379 -12.56 16.00 -10.99
C PHE A 379 -12.24 15.37 -12.35
N PRO A 380 -11.54 14.19 -12.41
CA PRO A 380 -11.28 13.52 -13.68
C PRO A 380 -12.55 13.15 -14.45
N MET A 381 -13.63 12.80 -13.76
CA MET A 381 -14.90 12.44 -14.42
C MET A 381 -15.54 13.61 -15.19
N GLY A 382 -15.15 14.85 -14.88
CA GLY A 382 -15.61 16.06 -15.58
C GLY A 382 -14.80 16.47 -16.81
N LEU A 383 -13.62 15.86 -17.05
CA LEU A 383 -12.64 16.33 -18.04
C LEU A 383 -13.02 16.09 -19.50
N THR A 384 -13.80 15.05 -19.79
CA THR A 384 -14.18 14.69 -21.15
C THR A 384 -15.68 14.35 -21.24
N SER A 385 -16.27 14.45 -22.43
CA SER A 385 -17.67 14.06 -22.66
C SER A 385 -17.90 12.58 -22.32
N ARG A 386 -16.98 11.70 -22.72
CA ARG A 386 -17.03 10.26 -22.38
C ARG A 386 -16.99 10.01 -20.88
N ALA A 387 -16.12 10.72 -20.15
CA ALA A 387 -16.03 10.56 -18.69
C ALA A 387 -17.30 11.06 -17.99
N LYS A 388 -17.93 12.13 -18.48
CA LYS A 388 -19.23 12.61 -17.99
C LYS A 388 -20.35 11.62 -18.27
N GLU A 389 -20.37 10.99 -19.46
CA GLU A 389 -21.33 9.95 -19.82
C GLU A 389 -21.20 8.74 -18.88
N ALA A 390 -20.00 8.20 -18.71
CA ALA A 390 -19.73 7.12 -17.77
C ALA A 390 -20.08 7.50 -16.30
N CYS A 391 -19.83 8.74 -15.91
CA CYS A 391 -20.27 9.27 -14.61
C CYS A 391 -21.81 9.26 -14.49
N GLY A 392 -22.53 9.64 -15.54
CA GLY A 392 -23.99 9.57 -15.56
C GLY A 392 -24.52 8.15 -15.39
N GLU A 393 -23.89 7.18 -16.03
CA GLU A 393 -24.24 5.75 -15.86
C GLU A 393 -23.95 5.25 -14.46
N LEU A 394 -22.79 5.60 -13.90
CA LEU A 394 -22.42 5.31 -12.52
C LEU A 394 -23.44 5.90 -11.52
N LEU A 395 -23.85 7.14 -11.73
CA LEU A 395 -24.84 7.79 -10.87
C LEU A 395 -26.21 7.11 -10.95
N ARG A 396 -26.67 6.69 -12.14
CA ARG A 396 -27.90 5.90 -12.27
C ARG A 396 -27.85 4.61 -11.47
N GLU A 397 -26.74 3.88 -11.54
CA GLU A 397 -26.55 2.63 -10.79
C GLU A 397 -26.56 2.87 -9.27
N LEU A 398 -25.82 3.87 -8.80
CA LEU A 398 -25.64 4.10 -7.36
C LEU A 398 -26.86 4.72 -6.68
N THR A 399 -27.59 5.56 -7.39
CA THR A 399 -28.63 6.42 -6.80
C THR A 399 -30.05 6.11 -7.27
N GLY A 400 -30.20 5.41 -8.39
CA GLY A 400 -31.50 5.20 -9.05
C GLY A 400 -32.08 6.47 -9.71
N LEU A 401 -31.34 7.58 -9.77
CA LEU A 401 -31.81 8.83 -10.37
C LEU A 401 -31.86 8.72 -11.91
N GLU A 402 -32.80 9.45 -12.51
CA GLU A 402 -32.91 9.59 -13.97
C GLU A 402 -31.90 10.62 -14.49
N VAL A 403 -30.63 10.22 -14.62
CA VAL A 403 -29.56 11.09 -15.15
C VAL A 403 -29.49 10.94 -16.66
N LYS A 404 -29.92 11.93 -17.42
CA LYS A 404 -29.79 11.98 -18.88
C LYS A 404 -28.39 12.42 -19.30
N GLU A 405 -27.90 13.50 -18.71
CA GLU A 405 -26.62 14.11 -19.07
C GLU A 405 -25.96 14.78 -17.86
N VAL A 406 -24.70 14.45 -17.56
CA VAL A 406 -23.87 15.18 -16.60
C VAL A 406 -23.33 16.44 -17.29
N THR A 407 -23.78 17.61 -16.84
CA THR A 407 -23.40 18.88 -17.46
C THR A 407 -22.10 19.44 -16.89
N CYS A 408 -21.91 19.37 -15.57
CA CYS A 408 -20.75 19.92 -14.88
C CYS A 408 -20.40 19.12 -13.63
N ILE A 409 -19.07 19.02 -13.32
CA ILE A 409 -18.56 18.52 -12.05
C ILE A 409 -17.64 19.60 -11.47
N ARG A 410 -17.93 20.08 -10.27
CA ARG A 410 -17.17 21.12 -9.58
C ARG A 410 -16.69 20.60 -8.23
N VAL A 411 -15.41 20.76 -7.93
CA VAL A 411 -14.83 20.45 -6.63
C VAL A 411 -14.78 21.73 -5.79
N GLU A 412 -15.05 21.63 -4.49
CA GLU A 412 -15.15 22.76 -3.54
C GLU A 412 -16.14 23.83 -4.02
N TYR A 413 -17.34 23.40 -4.34
CA TYR A 413 -18.36 24.28 -4.89
C TYR A 413 -19.21 24.95 -3.81
N ALA A 414 -19.10 26.28 -3.71
CA ALA A 414 -19.95 27.14 -2.88
C ALA A 414 -20.91 27.92 -3.79
N PRO A 415 -22.18 27.50 -3.92
CA PRO A 415 -23.12 28.12 -4.89
C PRO A 415 -23.37 29.60 -4.62
N SER A 416 -23.25 30.06 -3.37
CA SER A 416 -23.49 31.46 -2.99
C SER A 416 -22.35 32.41 -3.33
N SER A 417 -21.17 31.94 -3.72
CA SER A 417 -19.96 32.79 -3.90
C SER A 417 -19.60 33.06 -5.37
N ALA A 418 -20.06 32.25 -6.32
CA ALA A 418 -19.52 32.25 -7.68
C ALA A 418 -20.40 32.87 -8.77
N ASP A 419 -21.75 32.84 -8.65
CA ASP A 419 -22.65 33.11 -9.77
C ASP A 419 -23.71 34.20 -9.51
N THR A 420 -23.73 34.81 -8.34
CA THR A 420 -24.74 35.83 -8.02
C THR A 420 -24.16 37.11 -7.42
N THR A 421 -24.60 38.25 -7.91
CA THR A 421 -24.39 39.57 -7.30
C THR A 421 -25.08 39.71 -5.93
N ASP A 422 -25.87 38.71 -5.54
CA ASP A 422 -26.65 38.62 -4.29
C ASP A 422 -26.06 37.54 -3.39
N GLY A 423 -25.09 37.88 -2.52
CA GLY A 423 -24.49 36.99 -1.54
C GLY A 423 -25.46 36.43 -0.48
N TRP A 424 -26.73 36.80 -0.53
CA TRP A 424 -27.79 36.43 0.42
C TRP A 424 -28.72 35.29 -0.07
N ARG A 425 -28.45 34.73 -1.24
CA ARG A 425 -29.40 33.86 -1.94
C ARG A 425 -29.64 32.51 -1.28
N TYR A 426 -28.62 31.92 -0.60
CA TYR A 426 -28.73 30.61 0.03
C TYR A 426 -28.55 30.72 1.54
N LEU A 427 -27.72 29.85 2.13
CA LEU A 427 -27.41 29.85 3.57
C LEU A 427 -26.47 30.97 3.97
N ASN A 428 -25.75 31.55 3.03
CA ASN A 428 -24.84 32.71 3.15
C ASN A 428 -23.81 32.64 4.27
N ASP A 429 -23.26 31.47 4.53
CA ASP A 429 -22.26 31.23 5.58
C ASP A 429 -20.96 30.62 5.06
N GLY A 430 -20.78 30.53 3.73
CA GLY A 430 -19.62 29.94 3.07
C GLY A 430 -19.65 28.40 3.03
N THR A 431 -20.78 27.78 3.35
CA THR A 431 -20.94 26.33 3.19
C THR A 431 -20.75 25.93 1.72
N SER A 432 -19.92 24.92 1.48
CA SER A 432 -19.61 24.38 0.16
C SER A 432 -19.76 22.87 0.15
N PHE A 433 -20.03 22.31 -1.01
CA PHE A 433 -19.90 20.88 -1.26
C PHE A 433 -18.43 20.54 -1.58
N ASP A 434 -17.91 19.45 -1.06
CA ASP A 434 -16.60 18.94 -1.48
C ASP A 434 -16.60 18.60 -2.97
N CYS A 435 -17.72 18.08 -3.48
CA CYS A 435 -17.97 17.94 -4.90
C CYS A 435 -19.45 18.21 -5.21
N TYR A 436 -19.69 18.90 -6.31
CA TYR A 436 -21.04 19.13 -6.84
C TYR A 436 -21.13 18.63 -8.28
N ILE A 437 -22.13 17.79 -8.56
CA ILE A 437 -22.41 17.27 -9.90
C ILE A 437 -23.74 17.83 -10.38
N ALA A 438 -23.68 18.67 -11.41
CA ALA A 438 -24.87 19.15 -12.10
C ALA A 438 -25.22 18.21 -13.26
N TYR A 439 -26.49 17.86 -13.37
CA TYR A 439 -27.00 17.01 -14.44
C TYR A 439 -28.37 17.46 -14.95
N LYS A 440 -28.78 16.96 -16.10
CA LYS A 440 -30.16 17.04 -16.61
C LYS A 440 -30.81 15.67 -16.46
N ASP A 441 -32.07 15.69 -16.05
CA ASP A 441 -32.92 14.50 -16.05
C ASP A 441 -33.56 14.24 -17.43
N ASN A 442 -34.39 13.21 -17.55
CA ASN A 442 -35.05 12.84 -18.80
C ASN A 442 -36.04 13.90 -19.30
N SER A 443 -36.47 14.85 -18.45
CA SER A 443 -37.31 15.99 -18.80
C SER A 443 -36.53 17.25 -19.21
N ASP A 444 -35.19 17.16 -19.27
CA ASP A 444 -34.24 18.26 -19.46
C ASP A 444 -34.20 19.26 -18.29
N ALA A 445 -34.75 18.92 -17.12
CA ALA A 445 -34.66 19.73 -15.93
C ALA A 445 -33.27 19.71 -15.33
N PHE A 446 -32.80 20.87 -14.83
CA PHE A 446 -31.52 20.96 -14.12
C PHE A 446 -31.65 20.38 -12.72
N CYS A 447 -30.71 19.49 -12.38
CA CYS A 447 -30.67 18.77 -11.12
C CYS A 447 -29.25 18.81 -10.54
N GLY A 448 -29.13 18.52 -9.24
CA GLY A 448 -27.84 18.57 -8.55
C GLY A 448 -27.62 17.43 -7.59
N ILE A 449 -26.37 16.98 -7.47
CA ILE A 449 -25.89 16.08 -6.42
C ILE A 449 -24.78 16.81 -5.67
N GLY A 450 -24.98 17.03 -4.37
CA GLY A 450 -23.96 17.58 -3.47
C GLY A 450 -23.28 16.45 -2.71
N ILE A 451 -21.97 16.35 -2.79
CA ILE A 451 -21.20 15.27 -2.17
C ILE A 451 -20.30 15.87 -1.10
N GLU A 452 -20.42 15.35 0.12
CA GLU A 452 -19.50 15.55 1.23
C GLU A 452 -18.62 14.33 1.35
N VAL A 453 -17.28 14.52 1.38
CA VAL A 453 -16.31 13.44 1.40
C VAL A 453 -15.61 13.40 2.75
N LYS A 454 -15.62 12.26 3.41
CA LYS A 454 -14.93 12.01 4.66
C LYS A 454 -13.91 10.89 4.49
N TYR A 455 -12.81 11.02 5.20
CA TYR A 455 -11.74 10.01 5.21
C TYR A 455 -11.37 9.60 6.63
N THR A 456 -10.54 10.40 7.28
CA THR A 456 -10.14 10.15 8.67
C THR A 456 -10.84 11.06 9.66
N GLU A 457 -11.58 12.04 9.15
CA GLU A 457 -12.31 13.00 9.95
C GLU A 457 -13.48 12.32 10.69
N MET A 458 -13.74 12.81 11.90
CA MET A 458 -14.91 12.47 12.72
C MET A 458 -15.79 13.72 12.86
N ALA A 459 -16.49 13.87 13.97
CA ALA A 459 -17.26 15.07 14.28
C ALA A 459 -16.41 16.33 14.18
N TYR A 460 -16.94 17.34 13.48
CA TYR A 460 -16.28 18.64 13.35
C TYR A 460 -16.62 19.52 14.55
N LYS A 461 -15.67 19.63 15.49
CA LYS A 461 -15.83 20.49 16.65
C LYS A 461 -15.73 21.96 16.27
N LEU A 462 -16.76 22.72 16.61
CA LEU A 462 -16.80 24.17 16.36
C LEU A 462 -15.75 24.90 17.22
N GLN A 463 -15.03 25.79 16.57
CA GLN A 463 -14.18 26.73 17.27
C GLN A 463 -15.04 27.82 17.92
N PHE A 464 -14.96 27.95 19.26
CA PHE A 464 -15.68 28.98 20.01
C PHE A 464 -15.43 30.38 19.44
N GLY A 465 -16.50 31.14 19.22
CA GLY A 465 -16.43 32.52 18.69
C GLY A 465 -16.21 32.62 17.17
N SER A 466 -16.12 31.49 16.44
CA SER A 466 -16.10 31.51 14.98
C SER A 466 -17.42 32.02 14.39
N SER A 467 -17.42 32.47 13.14
CA SER A 467 -18.65 32.87 12.45
C SER A 467 -19.68 31.75 12.43
N GLU A 468 -19.25 30.52 12.16
CA GLU A 468 -20.10 29.33 12.17
C GLU A 468 -20.67 29.04 13.59
N TYR A 469 -19.85 29.17 14.64
CA TYR A 469 -20.30 29.05 16.02
C TYR A 469 -21.42 30.05 16.33
N LYS A 470 -21.25 31.32 15.94
CA LYS A 470 -22.24 32.36 16.15
C LYS A 470 -23.55 32.08 15.45
N HIS A 471 -23.50 31.62 14.20
CA HIS A 471 -24.71 31.39 13.37
C HIS A 471 -25.44 30.06 13.71
N THR A 472 -24.80 29.12 14.36
CA THR A 472 -25.42 27.80 14.64
C THR A 472 -25.58 27.51 16.12
N ARG A 473 -24.67 27.98 16.99
CA ARG A 473 -24.69 27.69 18.45
C ARG A 473 -25.17 28.85 19.30
N GLU A 474 -24.73 30.09 19.00
CA GLU A 474 -25.19 31.26 19.76
C GLU A 474 -26.60 31.67 19.36
N LYS A 475 -26.84 31.73 18.07
CA LYS A 475 -28.15 32.06 17.50
C LYS A 475 -28.32 31.32 16.17
N LEU A 476 -29.34 30.44 16.10
CA LEU A 476 -29.72 29.84 14.83
C LEU A 476 -30.15 30.91 13.85
N SER A 477 -29.51 30.96 12.65
CA SER A 477 -29.87 31.97 11.65
C SER A 477 -31.29 31.75 11.12
N GLU A 478 -31.96 32.83 10.76
CA GLU A 478 -33.31 32.77 10.18
C GLU A 478 -33.35 31.96 8.89
N GLU A 479 -32.28 32.01 8.08
CA GLU A 479 -32.14 31.23 6.84
C GLU A 479 -32.09 29.73 7.13
N TYR A 480 -31.28 29.29 8.08
CA TYR A 480 -31.21 27.89 8.45
C TYR A 480 -32.52 27.36 9.03
N LEU A 481 -33.16 28.14 9.90
CA LEU A 481 -34.46 27.79 10.46
C LEU A 481 -35.50 27.67 9.36
N ARG A 482 -35.62 28.71 8.52
CA ARG A 482 -36.56 28.75 7.40
C ARG A 482 -36.36 27.60 6.41
N VAL A 483 -35.11 27.39 5.94
CA VAL A 483 -34.82 26.34 4.95
C VAL A 483 -35.10 24.97 5.54
N THR A 484 -34.73 24.71 6.82
CA THR A 484 -34.96 23.43 7.48
C THR A 484 -36.46 23.13 7.61
N LEU A 485 -37.25 24.05 8.13
CA LEU A 485 -38.68 23.86 8.34
C LEU A 485 -39.45 23.77 7.02
N GLN A 486 -39.15 24.62 6.05
CA GLN A 486 -39.79 24.60 4.73
C GLN A 486 -39.35 23.42 3.86
N SER A 487 -38.19 22.82 4.11
CA SER A 487 -37.74 21.65 3.38
C SER A 487 -38.68 20.46 3.54
N GLY A 488 -39.27 20.31 4.73
CA GLY A 488 -40.05 19.14 5.11
C GLY A 488 -39.21 17.86 5.23
N CYS A 489 -37.88 17.99 5.30
CA CYS A 489 -36.96 16.86 5.35
C CYS A 489 -36.83 16.25 6.75
N TYR A 490 -37.19 16.96 7.81
CA TYR A 490 -36.99 16.51 9.18
C TYR A 490 -38.28 16.35 9.96
N HIS A 491 -38.30 15.38 10.86
CA HIS A 491 -39.35 15.28 11.85
C HIS A 491 -39.22 16.44 12.84
N THR A 492 -40.23 17.24 12.93
CA THR A 492 -40.28 18.40 13.86
C THR A 492 -41.02 18.03 15.14
N VAL A 493 -40.64 18.65 16.24
CA VAL A 493 -41.37 18.54 17.50
C VAL A 493 -42.55 19.51 17.44
N LEU A 494 -43.74 19.08 17.86
CA LEU A 494 -44.89 19.99 18.02
C LEU A 494 -44.54 21.05 19.07
N ALA A 495 -44.47 22.31 18.68
CA ALA A 495 -44.05 23.41 19.53
C ALA A 495 -44.93 24.65 19.31
N ALA A 496 -44.85 25.60 20.22
CA ALA A 496 -45.60 26.85 20.15
C ALA A 496 -44.99 27.85 19.15
N THR A 497 -43.70 27.71 18.84
CA THR A 497 -42.95 28.55 17.89
C THR A 497 -42.14 27.68 16.93
N ASP A 498 -41.78 28.25 15.76
CA ASP A 498 -40.96 27.59 14.76
C ASP A 498 -39.58 27.24 15.31
N GLU A 499 -38.99 28.05 16.17
CA GLU A 499 -37.71 27.82 16.80
C GLU A 499 -37.76 26.62 17.79
N GLU A 500 -38.88 26.47 18.50
CA GLU A 500 -39.09 25.30 19.40
C GLU A 500 -39.38 24.03 18.60
N ALA A 501 -39.97 24.13 17.41
CA ALA A 501 -40.22 23.00 16.50
C ALA A 501 -38.97 22.49 15.82
N PHE A 502 -37.86 23.26 15.81
CA PHE A 502 -36.60 22.88 15.20
C PHE A 502 -35.91 21.70 15.92
N PRO A 503 -35.45 20.64 15.21
CA PRO A 503 -34.74 19.53 15.82
C PRO A 503 -33.35 19.96 16.30
N LYS A 504 -33.25 20.38 17.57
CA LYS A 504 -32.00 20.94 18.14
C LYS A 504 -30.78 20.02 18.05
N ILE A 505 -30.96 18.71 17.92
CA ILE A 505 -29.89 17.75 17.71
C ILE A 505 -29.08 18.02 16.43
N LEU A 506 -29.66 18.66 15.42
CA LEU A 506 -29.00 18.97 14.14
C LEU A 506 -27.83 19.96 14.28
N ILE A 507 -27.80 20.77 15.35
CA ILE A 507 -26.69 21.69 15.60
C ILE A 507 -25.54 21.06 16.39
N GLU A 508 -25.68 19.81 16.82
CA GLU A 508 -24.60 19.09 17.51
C GLU A 508 -23.47 18.73 16.55
N ASP A 509 -22.26 18.58 17.07
CA ASP A 509 -21.04 18.42 16.27
C ASP A 509 -21.11 17.22 15.30
N ASP A 510 -21.79 16.13 15.71
CA ASP A 510 -21.93 14.92 14.89
C ASP A 510 -22.84 15.12 13.66
N TYR A 511 -23.85 15.96 13.76
CA TYR A 511 -24.90 16.10 12.73
C TYR A 511 -24.82 17.40 11.93
N ARG A 512 -24.20 18.44 12.50
CA ARG A 512 -24.23 19.79 11.93
C ARG A 512 -23.75 19.88 10.50
N GLN A 513 -22.66 19.19 10.15
CA GLN A 513 -22.12 19.25 8.80
C GLN A 513 -23.02 18.50 7.81
N LEU A 514 -23.59 17.35 8.22
CA LEU A 514 -24.58 16.62 7.43
C LEU A 514 -25.79 17.50 7.12
N TRP A 515 -26.32 18.09 8.16
CA TRP A 515 -27.47 19.00 8.06
C TRP A 515 -27.18 20.22 7.18
N ARG A 516 -26.07 20.91 7.40
CA ARG A 516 -25.72 22.12 6.62
C ARG A 516 -25.61 21.82 5.12
N ASN A 517 -24.92 20.77 4.74
CA ASN A 517 -24.76 20.39 3.34
C ASN A 517 -26.09 19.94 2.71
N HIS A 518 -26.90 19.21 3.47
CA HIS A 518 -28.24 18.85 3.01
C HIS A 518 -29.12 20.11 2.80
N MET A 519 -29.09 21.05 3.74
CA MET A 519 -29.86 22.29 3.65
C MET A 519 -29.36 23.24 2.57
N LEU A 520 -28.07 23.24 2.25
CA LEU A 520 -27.57 24.02 1.11
C LEU A 520 -28.23 23.58 -0.19
N GLY A 521 -28.33 22.28 -0.46
CA GLY A 521 -29.05 21.78 -1.63
C GLY A 521 -30.56 22.02 -1.59
N MET A 522 -31.17 21.88 -0.42
CA MET A 522 -32.61 22.20 -0.25
C MET A 522 -32.87 23.67 -0.48
N SER A 523 -31.96 24.56 -0.12
CA SER A 523 -32.07 25.98 -0.43
C SER A 523 -32.03 26.26 -1.95
N MET A 524 -31.17 25.55 -2.69
CA MET A 524 -31.12 25.62 -4.15
C MET A 524 -32.47 25.21 -4.80
N LEU A 525 -33.11 24.14 -4.26
CA LEU A 525 -34.45 23.73 -4.66
C LEU A 525 -35.51 24.82 -4.39
N GLN A 526 -35.50 25.42 -3.20
CA GLN A 526 -36.43 26.45 -2.80
C GLN A 526 -36.32 27.73 -3.67
N HIS A 527 -35.11 27.99 -4.18
CA HIS A 527 -34.87 29.09 -5.13
C HIS A 527 -35.14 28.72 -6.59
N SER A 528 -35.57 27.49 -6.86
CA SER A 528 -35.85 26.97 -8.20
C SER A 528 -34.64 26.98 -9.16
N ASP A 529 -33.42 26.94 -8.61
CA ASP A 529 -32.21 26.85 -9.43
C ASP A 529 -31.99 25.41 -9.96
N ILE A 530 -32.54 24.43 -9.24
CA ILE A 530 -32.57 23.02 -9.61
C ILE A 530 -33.94 22.43 -9.27
N GLN A 531 -34.34 21.36 -9.96
CA GLN A 531 -35.64 20.70 -9.75
C GLN A 531 -35.52 19.46 -8.83
N HIS A 532 -34.35 18.82 -8.82
CA HIS A 532 -34.04 17.68 -7.93
C HIS A 532 -32.68 17.86 -7.31
N PHE A 533 -32.54 17.38 -6.07
CA PHE A 533 -31.29 17.40 -5.33
C PHE A 533 -31.12 16.13 -4.54
N LEU A 534 -29.88 15.60 -4.52
CA LEU A 534 -29.46 14.51 -3.66
C LEU A 534 -28.21 14.93 -2.89
N SER A 535 -28.24 14.82 -1.57
CA SER A 535 -27.07 14.95 -0.69
C SER A 535 -26.42 13.60 -0.50
N VAL A 536 -25.17 13.45 -0.91
CA VAL A 536 -24.40 12.21 -0.74
C VAL A 536 -23.33 12.42 0.33
N HIS A 537 -23.28 11.51 1.30
CA HIS A 537 -22.21 11.47 2.29
C HIS A 537 -21.32 10.28 2.01
N LEU A 538 -20.12 10.56 1.46
CA LEU A 538 -19.16 9.55 1.01
C LEU A 538 -18.09 9.33 2.09
N TYR A 539 -17.94 8.09 2.57
CA TYR A 539 -17.03 7.73 3.66
C TYR A 539 -16.48 6.31 3.51
N PRO A 540 -15.31 5.97 4.09
CA PRO A 540 -14.81 4.60 4.12
C PRO A 540 -15.52 3.78 5.20
N SER A 541 -15.86 2.53 4.92
CA SER A 541 -16.59 1.64 5.86
C SER A 541 -15.84 1.41 7.19
N GLY A 542 -14.51 1.56 7.20
CA GLY A 542 -13.70 1.49 8.42
C GLY A 542 -13.88 2.67 9.39
N ASN A 543 -14.46 3.79 8.96
CA ASN A 543 -14.70 4.95 9.81
C ASN A 543 -15.96 4.73 10.68
N LYS A 544 -15.76 4.11 11.84
CA LYS A 544 -16.84 3.71 12.79
C LYS A 544 -17.69 4.88 13.32
N HIS A 545 -17.19 6.10 13.24
CA HIS A 545 -17.98 7.28 13.61
C HIS A 545 -19.20 7.40 12.67
N TYR A 546 -19.00 7.31 11.35
CA TYR A 546 -20.09 7.45 10.39
C TYR A 546 -20.97 6.21 10.30
N GLU A 547 -20.46 5.02 10.60
CA GLU A 547 -21.33 3.83 10.76
C GLU A 547 -22.39 4.02 11.84
N LYS A 548 -22.10 4.80 12.88
CA LYS A 548 -23.05 5.12 13.96
C LYS A 548 -23.92 6.33 13.61
N VAL A 549 -23.29 7.42 13.22
CA VAL A 549 -23.96 8.73 13.07
C VAL A 549 -24.94 8.74 11.89
N LEU A 550 -24.62 8.11 10.75
CA LEU A 550 -25.48 8.16 9.58
C LEU A 550 -26.84 7.48 9.77
N PRO A 551 -26.95 6.27 10.34
CA PRO A 551 -28.25 5.68 10.63
C PRO A 551 -29.06 6.48 11.66
N GLU A 552 -28.40 7.18 12.59
CA GLU A 552 -29.07 8.06 13.55
C GLU A 552 -29.60 9.32 12.85
N TYR A 553 -28.81 9.89 11.94
CA TYR A 553 -29.23 11.02 11.12
C TYR A 553 -30.42 10.67 10.21
N GLU A 554 -30.40 9.51 9.56
CA GLU A 554 -31.51 9.04 8.70
C GLU A 554 -32.82 8.90 9.48
N ARG A 555 -32.76 8.55 10.78
CA ARG A 555 -33.96 8.50 11.64
C ARG A 555 -34.56 9.87 11.94
N LEU A 556 -33.79 10.95 11.80
CA LEU A 556 -34.29 12.31 11.93
C LEU A 556 -35.03 12.77 10.67
N LEU A 557 -34.82 12.08 9.55
CA LEU A 557 -35.38 12.42 8.25
C LEU A 557 -36.79 11.84 8.05
N THR A 558 -37.68 12.66 7.51
CA THR A 558 -38.96 12.20 6.93
C THR A 558 -38.71 11.37 5.67
N GLU A 559 -39.75 10.72 5.11
CA GLU A 559 -39.64 10.03 3.81
C GLU A 559 -39.10 10.96 2.71
N LYS A 560 -39.50 12.23 2.70
CA LYS A 560 -38.96 13.23 1.80
C LYS A 560 -37.47 13.47 2.05
N GLY A 561 -37.07 13.61 3.30
CA GLY A 561 -35.65 13.80 3.66
C GLY A 561 -34.80 12.59 3.26
N GLN A 562 -35.28 11.39 3.48
CA GLN A 562 -34.61 10.14 3.10
C GLN A 562 -34.46 10.03 1.57
N SER A 563 -35.43 10.48 0.78
CA SER A 563 -35.32 10.47 -0.69
C SER A 563 -34.30 11.50 -1.24
N THR A 564 -33.81 12.41 -0.41
CA THR A 564 -32.84 13.45 -0.78
C THR A 564 -31.48 13.29 -0.08
N PHE A 565 -31.25 12.16 0.62
CA PHE A 565 -30.01 11.88 1.34
C PHE A 565 -29.53 10.44 1.06
N LEU A 566 -28.24 10.27 0.79
CA LEU A 566 -27.63 8.97 0.50
C LEU A 566 -26.29 8.82 1.22
N PRO A 567 -26.18 7.95 2.24
CA PRO A 567 -24.89 7.49 2.72
C PRO A 567 -24.28 6.50 1.71
N LEU A 568 -23.02 6.75 1.32
CA LEU A 568 -22.31 5.93 0.33
C LEU A 568 -20.91 5.60 0.84
N THR A 569 -20.53 4.33 0.78
CA THR A 569 -19.17 3.93 1.15
C THR A 569 -18.22 3.98 -0.06
N TYR A 570 -16.91 4.17 0.20
CA TYR A 570 -15.88 4.10 -0.84
C TYR A 570 -15.90 2.75 -1.53
N GLU A 571 -16.08 1.68 -0.79
CA GLU A 571 -16.10 0.30 -1.28
C GLU A 571 -17.18 0.12 -2.34
N ARG A 572 -18.42 0.55 -2.04
CA ARG A 572 -19.54 0.48 -2.98
C ARG A 572 -19.33 1.36 -4.21
N LEU A 573 -18.79 2.57 -4.01
CA LEU A 573 -18.49 3.47 -5.12
C LEU A 573 -17.42 2.88 -6.06
N PHE A 574 -16.33 2.35 -5.51
CA PHE A 574 -15.23 1.82 -6.32
C PHE A 574 -15.57 0.48 -6.98
N GLU A 575 -16.44 -0.32 -6.36
CA GLU A 575 -17.03 -1.51 -7.01
C GLU A 575 -17.83 -1.09 -8.24
N ALA A 576 -18.79 -0.18 -8.09
CA ALA A 576 -19.62 0.32 -9.19
C ALA A 576 -18.77 0.97 -10.29
N MET A 577 -17.74 1.76 -9.94
CA MET A 577 -16.80 2.32 -10.93
C MET A 577 -16.12 1.24 -11.77
N GLY A 578 -15.98 0.02 -11.26
CA GLY A 578 -15.42 -1.11 -11.99
C GLY A 578 -16.20 -1.44 -13.27
N HIS A 579 -17.50 -1.18 -13.32
CA HIS A 579 -18.41 -1.52 -14.42
C HIS A 579 -18.27 -0.57 -15.62
N TYR A 580 -17.71 0.62 -15.47
CA TYR A 580 -17.71 1.69 -16.47
C TYR A 580 -16.32 2.04 -16.96
N VAL A 581 -16.23 2.54 -18.20
CA VAL A 581 -14.97 3.00 -18.84
C VAL A 581 -15.05 4.52 -19.07
N PHE A 582 -14.32 5.28 -18.26
CA PHE A 582 -14.32 6.75 -18.27
C PHE A 582 -13.42 7.34 -19.37
N PHE A 583 -12.28 6.69 -19.68
CA PHE A 583 -11.29 7.20 -20.65
C PHE A 583 -10.91 6.12 -21.67
N SER A 584 -9.87 5.33 -21.38
CA SER A 584 -9.45 4.15 -22.11
C SER A 584 -9.18 3.02 -21.12
N CYS A 585 -9.23 1.78 -21.58
CA CYS A 585 -9.07 0.61 -20.69
C CYS A 585 -7.78 0.69 -19.85
N GLU A 586 -6.65 1.08 -20.45
CA GLU A 586 -5.37 1.20 -19.73
C GLU A 586 -5.35 2.39 -18.76
N LYS A 587 -5.80 3.58 -19.20
CA LYS A 587 -5.84 4.77 -18.34
C LYS A 587 -6.78 4.58 -17.15
N ASP A 588 -7.94 3.96 -17.40
CA ASP A 588 -8.91 3.62 -16.36
C ASP A 588 -8.36 2.62 -15.36
N ARG A 589 -7.71 1.55 -15.84
CA ARG A 589 -7.11 0.54 -14.99
C ARG A 589 -6.12 1.18 -14.01
N LYS A 590 -5.16 1.95 -14.50
CA LYS A 590 -4.15 2.64 -13.68
C LYS A 590 -4.77 3.61 -12.67
N TRP A 591 -5.77 4.38 -13.10
CA TRP A 591 -6.46 5.33 -12.22
C TRP A 591 -7.27 4.64 -11.12
N LYS A 592 -8.04 3.61 -11.46
CA LYS A 592 -8.85 2.84 -10.51
C LYS A 592 -7.97 2.04 -9.55
N GLU A 593 -6.87 1.45 -10.02
CA GLU A 593 -5.85 0.82 -9.19
C GLU A 593 -5.28 1.82 -8.18
N TYR A 594 -4.83 2.99 -8.63
CA TYR A 594 -4.36 4.06 -7.75
C TYR A 594 -5.38 4.44 -6.66
N LEU A 595 -6.65 4.59 -7.03
CA LEU A 595 -7.70 4.95 -6.06
C LEU A 595 -7.91 3.82 -5.03
N ARG A 596 -7.96 2.58 -5.46
CA ARG A 596 -8.12 1.41 -4.59
C ARG A 596 -6.93 1.25 -3.66
N ASP A 597 -5.73 1.24 -4.21
CA ASP A 597 -4.50 1.03 -3.45
C ASP A 597 -4.28 2.12 -2.41
N ARG A 598 -4.80 3.31 -2.67
CA ARG A 598 -4.63 4.45 -1.79
C ARG A 598 -5.73 4.60 -0.75
N TYR A 599 -6.99 4.31 -1.07
CA TYR A 599 -8.14 4.66 -0.23
C TYR A 599 -8.99 3.49 0.25
N LEU A 600 -8.76 2.26 -0.22
CA LEU A 600 -9.38 1.04 0.31
C LEU A 600 -8.40 0.24 1.17
N TYR A 601 -8.91 -0.34 2.28
CA TYR A 601 -8.11 -1.10 3.26
C TYR A 601 -8.81 -2.39 3.68
#